data_ab474a94da0b0985d2737e6ccc407655
#
_entry.id   ab474a94da0b0985d2737e6ccc407655
#
_cell.length_a   1.000
_cell.length_b   1.000
_cell.length_c   1.000
_cell.angle_alpha   90.00
_cell.angle_beta   90.00
_cell.angle_gamma   90.00
#
_symmetry.space_group_name_H-M   'P 1'
#
loop_
_entity.id
_entity.type
_entity.pdbx_description
1 polymer ?
#
loop_
_entity_poly.entity_id
_entity_poly.type
_entity_poly.pdbx_seq_one_letter_code
_entity_poly.pdbx_strand_id
1 'polypeptide(L)'
;ATAEKIQRYLRRVEQLQVIDSVEVALDSMLQICALSADAGNLTMDATHNIIYTNQRGDRQLHSTQVDSTYLLVTTHRLLDEWTTPDTLPETINFTPEQRSPYLLNDGITLYFAANDTNGLGGLDIYISRYNMATETYTTPENLGMPYNSSANEYFFVLDEVHHIGYLATDRFADTGRV
;
A
#
# COMPACT_ATOMS: atom_id res chain seq x y z
N ALA A 1 18.94 5.89 6.67
CA ALA A 1 18.89 6.69 5.42
C ALA A 1 20.06 7.67 5.39
N THR A 2 20.69 7.90 4.22
CA THR A 2 21.75 8.90 4.08
C THR A 2 21.14 10.31 4.05
N ALA A 3 21.93 11.33 4.48
CA ALA A 3 21.49 12.73 4.46
C ALA A 3 21.01 13.19 3.06
N GLU A 4 21.64 12.68 1.99
CA GLU A 4 21.24 12.97 0.60
C GLU A 4 19.86 12.40 0.26
N LYS A 5 19.54 11.17 0.70
CA LYS A 5 18.20 10.57 0.53
C LYS A 5 17.15 11.42 1.23
N ILE A 6 17.38 11.79 2.49
CA ILE A 6 16.45 12.64 3.26
C ILE A 6 16.23 13.97 2.56
N GLN A 7 17.28 14.63 2.08
CA GLN A 7 17.17 15.92 1.39
C GLN A 7 16.40 15.82 0.07
N ARG A 8 16.53 14.70 -0.67
CA ARG A 8 15.78 14.44 -1.90
C ARG A 8 14.27 14.35 -1.64
N TYR A 9 13.87 13.69 -0.55
CA TYR A 9 12.47 13.49 -0.20
C TYR A 9 11.84 14.69 0.52
N LEU A 10 12.61 15.49 1.26
CA LEU A 10 12.12 16.73 1.89
C LEU A 10 11.62 17.77 0.88
N ARG A 11 12.09 17.75 -0.35
CA ARG A 11 11.63 18.67 -1.41
C ARG A 11 10.19 18.41 -1.87
N ARG A 12 9.59 17.28 -1.48
CA ARG A 12 8.23 16.86 -1.85
C ARG A 12 7.26 16.91 -0.67
N VAL A 13 7.61 17.59 0.42
CA VAL A 13 6.75 17.65 1.61
C VAL A 13 5.46 18.38 1.27
N GLU A 14 4.37 17.63 1.23
CA GLU A 14 3.02 18.18 1.25
C GLU A 14 2.65 18.58 2.68
N GLN A 15 1.77 19.58 2.81
CA GLN A 15 1.24 19.94 4.12
C GLN A 15 0.22 18.87 4.54
N LEU A 16 0.68 17.92 5.36
CA LEU A 16 -0.19 16.93 6.00
C LEU A 16 -0.54 17.41 7.40
N GLN A 17 -1.80 17.26 7.75
CA GLN A 17 -2.26 17.40 9.12
C GLN A 17 -2.50 16.01 9.71
N VAL A 18 -1.71 15.61 10.70
CA VAL A 18 -2.02 14.43 11.51
C VAL A 18 -3.18 14.78 12.41
N ILE A 19 -4.31 14.11 12.24
CA ILE A 19 -5.54 14.35 13.00
C ILE A 19 -5.49 13.57 14.31
N ASP A 20 -5.04 12.31 14.24
CA ASP A 20 -4.94 11.40 15.37
C ASP A 20 -3.86 10.35 15.11
N SER A 21 -3.35 9.75 16.16
CA SER A 21 -2.46 8.59 16.09
C SER A 21 -2.73 7.65 17.27
N VAL A 22 -2.77 6.37 16.99
CA VAL A 22 -3.02 5.33 18.00
C VAL A 22 -2.06 4.16 17.78
N GLU A 23 -1.50 3.65 18.84
CA GLU A 23 -0.63 2.47 18.80
C GLU A 23 -1.46 1.21 19.03
N VAL A 24 -1.41 0.28 18.08
CA VAL A 24 -2.16 -0.99 18.12
C VAL A 24 -1.25 -2.18 17.86
N ALA A 25 -1.70 -3.38 18.19
CA ALA A 25 -1.02 -4.59 17.77
C ALA A 25 -1.09 -4.73 16.24
N LEU A 26 -0.06 -5.31 15.62
CA LEU A 26 0.06 -5.44 14.17
C LEU A 26 -1.16 -6.15 13.54
N ASP A 27 -1.69 -7.18 14.19
CA ASP A 27 -2.89 -7.92 13.77
C ASP A 27 -4.20 -7.15 13.92
N SER A 28 -4.16 -5.99 14.57
CA SER A 28 -5.32 -5.11 14.78
C SER A 28 -5.27 -3.81 13.96
N MET A 29 -4.25 -3.62 13.12
CA MET A 29 -4.00 -2.34 12.44
C MET A 29 -5.14 -1.89 11.50
N LEU A 30 -5.95 -2.80 10.97
CA LEU A 30 -7.09 -2.45 10.12
C LEU A 30 -8.35 -2.05 10.91
N GLN A 31 -8.43 -2.37 12.21
CA GLN A 31 -9.64 -2.15 13.01
C GLN A 31 -9.94 -0.67 13.24
N ILE A 32 -8.94 0.20 13.11
CA ILE A 32 -9.09 1.65 13.25
C ILE A 32 -9.54 2.34 11.96
N CYS A 33 -9.46 1.64 10.82
CA CYS A 33 -9.81 2.21 9.51
C CYS A 33 -11.32 2.23 9.31
N ALA A 34 -11.96 3.38 9.56
CA ALA A 34 -13.38 3.60 9.29
C ALA A 34 -13.59 4.07 7.84
N LEU A 35 -13.46 3.15 6.89
CA LEU A 35 -13.52 3.45 5.46
C LEU A 35 -14.97 3.59 4.97
N SER A 36 -15.18 4.53 4.04
CA SER A 36 -16.42 4.61 3.26
C SER A 36 -16.53 3.41 2.30
N ALA A 37 -17.74 3.11 1.85
CA ALA A 37 -17.94 2.04 0.86
C ALA A 37 -17.17 2.29 -0.45
N ASP A 38 -16.97 3.54 -0.83
CA ASP A 38 -16.25 3.94 -2.03
C ASP A 38 -14.74 3.64 -1.95
N ALA A 39 -14.18 3.63 -0.76
CA ALA A 39 -12.78 3.25 -0.53
C ALA A 39 -12.51 1.74 -0.71
N GLY A 40 -13.58 0.95 -0.90
CA GLY A 40 -13.48 -0.51 -0.95
C GLY A 40 -13.36 -1.12 0.44
N ASN A 41 -12.91 -2.37 0.49
CA ASN A 41 -12.77 -3.12 1.73
C ASN A 41 -11.35 -3.68 1.87
N LEU A 42 -10.82 -3.61 3.09
CA LEU A 42 -9.54 -4.21 3.47
C LEU A 42 -9.79 -5.34 4.45
N THR A 43 -9.19 -6.49 4.18
CA THR A 43 -9.11 -7.62 5.11
C THR A 43 -7.66 -8.02 5.30
N MET A 44 -7.37 -8.70 6.38
CA MET A 44 -6.03 -9.19 6.68
C MET A 44 -6.11 -10.67 7.01
N ASP A 45 -5.24 -11.47 6.41
CA ASP A 45 -5.13 -12.89 6.73
C ASP A 45 -4.22 -13.16 7.94
N ALA A 46 -4.11 -14.42 8.34
CA ALA A 46 -3.31 -14.84 9.49
C ALA A 46 -1.79 -14.60 9.33
N THR A 47 -1.33 -14.26 8.13
CA THR A 47 0.07 -13.92 7.82
C THR A 47 0.30 -12.41 7.74
N HIS A 48 -0.67 -11.60 8.18
CA HIS A 48 -0.69 -10.13 8.07
C HIS A 48 -0.65 -9.61 6.63
N ASN A 49 -1.06 -10.44 5.66
CA ASN A 49 -1.19 -10.02 4.29
C ASN A 49 -2.53 -9.28 4.10
N ILE A 50 -2.46 -8.03 3.62
CA ILE A 50 -3.65 -7.22 3.38
C ILE A 50 -4.22 -7.55 2.01
N ILE A 51 -5.52 -7.83 1.98
CA ILE A 51 -6.30 -8.09 0.78
C ILE A 51 -7.23 -6.91 0.57
N TYR A 52 -7.02 -6.17 -0.50
CA TYR A 52 -7.94 -5.12 -0.94
C TYR A 52 -9.02 -5.71 -1.85
N THR A 53 -10.26 -5.35 -1.60
CA THR A 53 -11.40 -5.65 -2.48
C THR A 53 -12.06 -4.33 -2.89
N ASN A 54 -12.25 -4.12 -4.19
CA ASN A 54 -12.87 -2.89 -4.68
C ASN A 54 -14.33 -2.77 -4.23
N GLN A 55 -14.90 -1.55 -4.37
CA GLN A 55 -16.28 -1.23 -3.98
C GLN A 55 -17.32 -2.20 -4.58
N ARG A 56 -17.14 -2.65 -5.84
CA ARG A 56 -18.06 -3.57 -6.49
C ARG A 56 -17.94 -5.02 -6.04
N GLY A 57 -16.87 -5.36 -5.30
CA GLY A 57 -16.61 -6.71 -4.84
C GLY A 57 -16.25 -7.69 -5.95
N ASP A 58 -15.77 -7.19 -7.10
CA ASP A 58 -15.46 -7.98 -8.29
C ASP A 58 -13.95 -8.04 -8.62
N ARG A 59 -13.12 -7.30 -7.87
CA ARG A 59 -11.66 -7.29 -8.03
C ARG A 59 -10.96 -7.27 -6.69
N GLN A 60 -9.96 -8.12 -6.54
CA GLN A 60 -9.05 -8.11 -5.39
C GLN A 60 -7.61 -7.88 -5.83
N LEU A 61 -6.84 -7.22 -4.95
CA LEU A 61 -5.39 -7.13 -5.03
C LEU A 61 -4.83 -7.58 -3.68
N HIS A 62 -3.77 -8.36 -3.72
CA HIS A 62 -3.05 -8.80 -2.53
C HIS A 62 -1.61 -9.16 -2.89
N SER A 63 -0.79 -9.42 -1.88
CA SER A 63 0.54 -9.97 -2.05
C SER A 63 0.48 -11.51 -2.02
N THR A 64 1.27 -12.17 -2.84
CA THR A 64 1.48 -13.62 -2.77
C THR A 64 2.96 -13.93 -2.65
N GLN A 65 3.29 -14.95 -1.87
CA GLN A 65 4.67 -15.41 -1.74
C GLN A 65 4.99 -16.43 -2.84
N VAL A 66 6.08 -16.16 -3.57
CA VAL A 66 6.66 -17.10 -4.54
C VAL A 66 8.13 -17.25 -4.17
N ASP A 67 8.51 -18.42 -3.70
CA ASP A 67 9.84 -18.70 -3.12
C ASP A 67 10.18 -17.71 -1.97
N SER A 68 11.18 -16.87 -2.16
CA SER A 68 11.60 -15.85 -1.20
C SER A 68 11.09 -14.44 -1.53
N THR A 69 10.24 -14.30 -2.54
CA THR A 69 9.71 -13.01 -3.00
C THR A 69 8.23 -12.86 -2.66
N TYR A 70 7.78 -11.61 -2.52
CA TYR A 70 6.37 -11.27 -2.35
C TYR A 70 5.93 -10.38 -3.50
N LEU A 71 5.05 -10.91 -4.35
CA LEU A 71 4.59 -10.26 -5.56
C LEU A 71 3.14 -9.81 -5.41
N LEU A 72 2.83 -8.63 -5.92
CA LEU A 72 1.45 -8.17 -6.03
C LEU A 72 0.74 -8.88 -7.17
N VAL A 73 -0.46 -9.37 -6.86
CA VAL A 73 -1.32 -10.07 -7.80
C VAL A 73 -2.73 -9.47 -7.78
N THR A 74 -3.48 -9.70 -8.83
CA THR A 74 -4.90 -9.34 -8.94
C THR A 74 -5.74 -10.56 -9.24
N THR A 75 -6.94 -10.62 -8.68
CA THR A 75 -7.97 -11.60 -9.00
C THR A 75 -9.26 -10.90 -9.40
N HIS A 76 -10.03 -11.50 -10.26
CA HIS A 76 -11.33 -11.01 -10.69
C HIS A 76 -12.42 -12.02 -10.33
N ARG A 77 -13.60 -11.53 -10.00
CA ARG A 77 -14.75 -12.38 -9.75
C ARG A 77 -15.54 -12.54 -11.05
N LEU A 78 -15.61 -13.77 -11.53
CA LEU A 78 -16.41 -14.16 -12.69
C LEU A 78 -17.58 -15.01 -12.20
N LEU A 79 -18.78 -14.47 -12.31
CA LEU A 79 -19.98 -15.07 -11.69
C LEU A 79 -19.79 -15.13 -10.16
N ASP A 80 -19.71 -16.32 -9.59
CA ASP A 80 -19.56 -16.55 -8.15
C ASP A 80 -18.17 -17.05 -7.73
N GLU A 81 -17.23 -17.14 -8.67
CA GLU A 81 -15.87 -17.65 -8.42
C GLU A 81 -14.79 -16.61 -8.71
N TRP A 82 -13.73 -16.64 -7.89
CA TRP A 82 -12.52 -15.86 -8.13
C TRP A 82 -11.64 -16.54 -9.16
N THR A 83 -11.05 -15.77 -10.08
CA THR A 83 -10.05 -16.27 -11.02
C THR A 83 -8.77 -16.70 -10.27
N THR A 84 -7.92 -17.48 -10.94
CA THR A 84 -6.53 -17.64 -10.51
C THR A 84 -5.85 -16.27 -10.46
N PRO A 85 -4.95 -16.03 -9.47
CA PRO A 85 -4.24 -14.77 -9.38
C PRO A 85 -3.36 -14.49 -10.60
N ASP A 86 -3.51 -13.31 -11.18
CA ASP A 86 -2.64 -12.78 -12.23
C ASP A 86 -1.59 -11.87 -11.59
N THR A 87 -0.31 -12.12 -11.89
CA THR A 87 0.80 -11.32 -11.37
C THR A 87 0.80 -9.93 -12.03
N LEU A 88 0.88 -8.88 -11.21
CA LEU A 88 1.08 -7.53 -11.73
C LEU A 88 2.46 -7.43 -12.44
N PRO A 89 2.61 -6.51 -13.43
CA PRO A 89 3.84 -6.45 -14.21
C PRO A 89 5.08 -6.12 -13.37
N GLU A 90 6.26 -6.44 -13.90
CA GLU A 90 7.56 -6.17 -13.27
C GLU A 90 7.78 -4.69 -12.93
N THR A 91 7.12 -3.78 -13.63
CA THR A 91 7.10 -2.35 -13.28
C THR A 91 6.59 -2.13 -11.85
N ILE A 92 5.59 -2.90 -11.42
CA ILE A 92 5.04 -2.85 -10.05
C ILE A 92 5.82 -3.78 -9.12
N ASN A 93 6.11 -5.00 -9.56
CA ASN A 93 6.85 -6.00 -8.81
C ASN A 93 8.37 -5.83 -9.02
N PHE A 94 8.91 -4.64 -8.66
CA PHE A 94 10.28 -4.21 -8.98
C PHE A 94 11.30 -4.51 -7.88
N THR A 95 10.85 -4.99 -6.70
CA THR A 95 11.69 -5.41 -5.58
C THR A 95 11.38 -6.86 -5.19
N PRO A 96 12.16 -7.51 -4.33
CA PRO A 96 11.81 -8.83 -3.80
C PRO A 96 10.57 -8.84 -2.89
N GLU A 97 10.13 -7.69 -2.39
CA GLU A 97 9.01 -7.61 -1.45
C GLU A 97 8.10 -6.42 -1.75
N GLN A 98 6.87 -6.70 -2.21
CA GLN A 98 5.77 -5.75 -2.31
C GLN A 98 4.58 -6.27 -1.47
N ARG A 99 3.94 -5.35 -0.74
CA ARG A 99 2.87 -5.65 0.22
C ARG A 99 1.72 -4.64 0.12
N SER A 100 0.59 -5.02 0.67
CA SER A 100 -0.51 -4.13 1.01
C SER A 100 -0.97 -3.22 -0.13
N PRO A 101 -1.35 -3.78 -1.29
CA PRO A 101 -1.84 -2.97 -2.40
C PRO A 101 -3.18 -2.33 -2.07
N TYR A 102 -3.36 -1.08 -2.44
CA TYR A 102 -4.60 -0.34 -2.37
C TYR A 102 -4.84 0.41 -3.67
N LEU A 103 -5.93 0.08 -4.35
CA LEU A 103 -6.35 0.76 -5.57
C LEU A 103 -7.40 1.81 -5.23
N LEU A 104 -7.12 3.07 -5.54
CA LEU A 104 -8.06 4.16 -5.36
C LEU A 104 -9.32 3.92 -6.19
N ASN A 105 -10.45 4.52 -5.80
CA ASN A 105 -11.75 4.35 -6.47
C ASN A 105 -11.74 4.82 -7.95
N ASP A 106 -10.74 5.60 -8.36
CA ASP A 106 -10.51 5.97 -9.76
C ASP A 106 -10.14 4.75 -10.65
N GLY A 107 -9.79 3.62 -10.05
CA GLY A 107 -9.35 2.41 -10.73
C GLY A 107 -7.98 2.52 -11.40
N ILE A 108 -7.26 3.63 -11.19
CA ILE A 108 -6.02 4.00 -11.87
C ILE A 108 -4.86 4.11 -10.88
N THR A 109 -5.09 4.75 -9.74
CA THR A 109 -4.05 5.06 -8.75
C THR A 109 -3.85 3.90 -7.78
N LEU A 110 -2.67 3.30 -7.82
CA LEU A 110 -2.27 2.17 -6.98
C LEU A 110 -1.24 2.64 -5.94
N TYR A 111 -1.56 2.41 -4.66
CA TYR A 111 -0.62 2.52 -3.55
C TYR A 111 -0.20 1.13 -3.10
N PHE A 112 1.03 0.97 -2.67
CA PHE A 112 1.53 -0.28 -2.11
C PHE A 112 2.80 -0.06 -1.30
N ALA A 113 3.11 -0.97 -0.39
CA ALA A 113 4.36 -0.97 0.34
C ALA A 113 5.41 -1.81 -0.40
N ALA A 114 6.66 -1.35 -0.46
CA ALA A 114 7.76 -2.09 -1.06
C ALA A 114 9.05 -1.91 -0.27
N ASN A 115 9.81 -3.00 -0.13
CA ASN A 115 11.14 -3.00 0.48
C ASN A 115 12.19 -2.75 -0.60
N ASP A 116 12.51 -1.47 -0.82
CA ASP A 116 13.49 -1.05 -1.81
C ASP A 116 14.78 -0.55 -1.13
N THR A 117 15.92 -1.09 -1.54
CA THR A 117 17.24 -0.65 -1.06
C THR A 117 17.52 0.84 -1.31
N ASN A 118 16.82 1.46 -2.27
CA ASN A 118 16.86 2.90 -2.53
C ASN A 118 15.82 3.69 -1.74
N GLY A 119 14.95 3.03 -0.98
CA GLY A 119 13.95 3.65 -0.13
C GLY A 119 14.50 4.38 1.08
N LEU A 120 13.61 4.88 1.93
CA LEU A 120 13.96 5.58 3.18
C LEU A 120 14.16 4.60 4.34
N GLY A 121 13.36 3.54 4.40
CA GLY A 121 13.36 2.58 5.50
C GLY A 121 13.35 1.13 5.05
N GLY A 122 12.56 0.32 5.75
CA GLY A 122 12.25 -1.04 5.38
C GLY A 122 11.18 -1.08 4.29
N LEU A 123 9.91 -1.24 4.68
CA LEU A 123 8.79 -1.04 3.77
C LEU A 123 8.49 0.45 3.64
N ASP A 124 8.50 0.97 2.45
CA ASP A 124 8.08 2.34 2.10
C ASP A 124 6.83 2.31 1.22
N ILE A 125 5.96 3.32 1.34
CA ILE A 125 4.80 3.46 0.47
C ILE A 125 5.18 4.07 -0.87
N TYR A 126 4.74 3.41 -1.93
CA TYR A 126 4.90 3.81 -3.33
C TYR A 126 3.54 4.08 -3.95
N ILE A 127 3.55 4.94 -4.97
CA ILE A 127 2.39 5.23 -5.83
C ILE A 127 2.75 4.95 -7.28
N SER A 128 1.83 4.32 -8.00
CA SER A 128 1.89 4.16 -9.46
C SER A 128 0.51 4.40 -10.06
N ARG A 129 0.47 4.77 -11.34
CA ARG A 129 -0.79 5.01 -12.06
C ARG A 129 -0.87 4.15 -13.31
N TYR A 130 -2.03 3.55 -13.51
CA TYR A 130 -2.32 2.80 -14.72
C TYR A 130 -2.69 3.74 -15.86
N ASN A 131 -1.98 3.65 -16.99
CA ASN A 131 -2.31 4.38 -18.20
C ASN A 131 -3.17 3.49 -19.10
N MET A 132 -4.45 3.83 -19.21
CA MET A 132 -5.41 3.06 -20.00
C MET A 132 -5.14 3.09 -21.50
N ALA A 133 -4.45 4.10 -22.02
CA ALA A 133 -4.14 4.19 -23.45
C ALA A 133 -2.97 3.29 -23.87
N THR A 134 -2.01 3.09 -22.98
CA THR A 134 -0.83 2.23 -23.20
C THR A 134 -0.95 0.88 -22.51
N GLU A 135 -1.99 0.70 -21.67
CA GLU A 135 -2.22 -0.49 -20.85
C GLU A 135 -1.02 -0.83 -19.94
N THR A 136 -0.34 0.20 -19.43
CA THR A 136 0.86 0.05 -18.59
C THR A 136 0.77 0.86 -17.33
N TYR A 137 1.48 0.44 -16.30
CA TYR A 137 1.71 1.22 -15.08
C TYR A 137 2.88 2.19 -15.26
N THR A 138 2.77 3.38 -14.68
CA THR A 138 3.92 4.29 -14.53
C THR A 138 4.95 3.68 -13.58
N THR A 139 6.22 4.08 -13.72
CA THR A 139 7.26 3.71 -12.75
C THR A 139 6.81 4.15 -11.35
N PRO A 140 6.82 3.24 -10.35
CA PRO A 140 6.44 3.59 -8.99
C PRO A 140 7.31 4.71 -8.41
N GLU A 141 6.67 5.65 -7.76
CA GLU A 141 7.32 6.75 -7.06
C GLU A 141 7.17 6.55 -5.56
N ASN A 142 8.29 6.62 -4.81
CA ASN A 142 8.28 6.66 -3.36
C ASN A 142 7.58 7.94 -2.89
N LEU A 143 6.59 7.84 -2.00
CA LEU A 143 5.85 9.01 -1.51
C LEU A 143 6.75 10.00 -0.75
N GLY A 144 7.87 9.51 -0.22
CA GLY A 144 8.79 10.35 0.54
C GLY A 144 8.26 10.74 1.90
N MET A 145 8.96 11.69 2.54
CA MET A 145 8.53 12.24 3.82
C MET A 145 7.37 13.22 3.62
N PRO A 146 6.40 13.27 4.53
CA PRO A 146 6.35 12.59 5.83
C PRO A 146 5.66 11.21 5.82
N TYR A 147 5.20 10.71 4.66
CA TYR A 147 4.57 9.40 4.56
C TYR A 147 5.55 8.29 4.96
N ASN A 148 6.71 8.26 4.32
CA ASN A 148 7.75 7.28 4.56
C ASN A 148 8.78 7.78 5.58
N SER A 149 9.45 6.82 6.25
CA SER A 149 10.43 7.09 7.30
C SER A 149 11.61 6.11 7.21
N SER A 150 12.45 6.05 8.23
CA SER A 150 13.50 5.03 8.35
C SER A 150 12.99 3.69 8.94
N ALA A 151 11.73 3.61 9.27
CA ALA A 151 11.05 2.44 9.81
C ALA A 151 10.28 1.68 8.72
N ASN A 152 9.21 0.96 9.07
CA ASN A 152 8.32 0.34 8.11
C ASN A 152 7.01 1.12 8.02
N GLU A 153 6.54 1.31 6.81
CA GLU A 153 5.19 1.73 6.50
C GLU A 153 4.43 0.55 5.88
N TYR A 154 3.48 -0.01 6.62
CA TYR A 154 2.82 -1.28 6.27
C TYR A 154 1.72 -1.13 5.24
N PHE A 155 0.93 -0.06 5.31
CA PHE A 155 -0.06 0.29 4.30
C PHE A 155 -0.38 1.79 4.32
N PHE A 156 -0.95 2.24 3.20
CA PHE A 156 -1.56 3.55 3.07
C PHE A 156 -2.90 3.42 2.32
N VAL A 157 -3.95 4.00 2.89
CA VAL A 157 -5.31 4.01 2.32
C VAL A 157 -5.82 5.44 2.34
N LEU A 158 -6.43 5.88 1.26
CA LEU A 158 -7.03 7.20 1.12
C LEU A 158 -8.54 7.08 0.91
N ASP A 159 -9.31 7.48 1.89
CA ASP A 159 -10.77 7.63 1.78
C ASP A 159 -11.09 9.04 1.28
N GLU A 160 -11.36 9.16 -0.02
CA GLU A 160 -11.65 10.44 -0.67
C GLU A 160 -12.99 11.04 -0.22
N VAL A 161 -13.94 10.21 0.20
CA VAL A 161 -15.27 10.67 0.68
C VAL A 161 -15.13 11.42 2.00
N HIS A 162 -14.35 10.87 2.91
CA HIS A 162 -14.11 11.48 4.22
C HIS A 162 -12.90 12.43 4.23
N HIS A 163 -12.11 12.50 3.15
CA HIS A 163 -10.85 13.24 3.06
C HIS A 163 -9.83 12.83 4.14
N ILE A 164 -9.76 11.53 4.43
CA ILE A 164 -8.90 10.97 5.46
C ILE A 164 -8.00 9.91 4.85
N GLY A 165 -6.70 9.97 5.15
CA GLY A 165 -5.73 8.91 4.88
C GLY A 165 -5.39 8.15 6.16
N TYR A 166 -5.25 6.83 6.05
CA TYR A 166 -4.76 5.95 7.10
C TYR A 166 -3.38 5.42 6.70
N LEU A 167 -2.42 5.61 7.58
CA LEU A 167 -1.05 5.12 7.40
C LEU A 167 -0.68 4.26 8.60
N ALA A 168 -0.32 3.00 8.39
CA ALA A 168 0.24 2.15 9.43
C ALA A 168 1.77 2.16 9.36
N THR A 169 2.42 2.45 10.48
CA THR A 169 3.87 2.55 10.58
C THR A 169 4.35 2.15 11.97
N ASP A 170 5.53 1.53 12.05
CA ASP A 170 6.17 1.19 13.32
C ASP A 170 7.22 2.22 13.79
N ARG A 171 7.24 3.42 13.16
CA ARG A 171 8.29 4.44 13.42
C ARG A 171 8.39 4.93 14.85
N PHE A 172 7.34 4.79 15.64
CA PHE A 172 7.27 5.20 17.04
C PHE A 172 6.78 4.09 17.96
N ALA A 173 6.50 2.91 17.42
CA ALA A 173 5.88 1.82 18.14
C ALA A 173 6.92 0.85 18.72
N ASP A 174 6.51 0.12 19.75
CA ASP A 174 7.27 -0.99 20.30
C ASP A 174 7.23 -2.21 19.34
N THR A 175 8.15 -3.16 19.53
CA THR A 175 8.22 -4.36 18.70
C THR A 175 6.88 -5.10 18.62
N GLY A 176 6.39 -5.35 17.41
CA GLY A 176 5.11 -6.02 17.14
C GLY A 176 3.89 -5.11 17.20
N ARG A 177 4.09 -3.79 17.25
CA ARG A 177 3.02 -2.78 17.22
C ARG A 177 3.24 -1.79 16.07
N VAL A 178 2.21 -1.07 15.71
CA VAL A 178 2.19 -0.04 14.66
C VAL A 178 1.38 1.16 15.11
#